data_58f3de513889667fe972068809e8e875
#
_entry.id   58f3de513889667fe972068809e8e875
#
_cell.length_a   1.000
_cell.length_b   1.000
_cell.length_c   1.000
_cell.angle_alpha   90.00
_cell.angle_beta   90.00
_cell.angle_gamma   90.00
#
_symmetry.space_group_name_H-M   'P 1'
#
loop_
_entity.id
_entity.type
_entity.pdbx_description
1 polymer ?
#
loop_
_entity_poly.entity_id
_entity_poly.type
_entity_poly.pdbx_seq_one_letter_code
_entity_poly.pdbx_strand_id
1 'polypeptide(L)'
;MPTSALVSAVIETAANKILALDPDSGARMASLKGARLIAYVDPLPFAIVLVFSDQVDVLTLHEPFQDTVATLNAKDCCIKTSLDTLPELKHTNQLTRLIQQNKLQVEGELAVAQQVSGLFQQLDIDVEELLAAKTNDVVAH
;
A
#
# COMPACT_ATOMS: atom_id res chain seq x y z
N MET A 1 15.83 7.75 -7.37
CA MET A 1 15.91 8.86 -6.41
C MET A 1 16.16 8.32 -5.02
N PRO A 2 17.09 8.91 -4.24
CA PRO A 2 17.37 8.42 -2.88
C PRO A 2 16.12 8.39 -1.98
N THR A 3 15.23 9.38 -2.13
CA THR A 3 14.01 9.47 -1.33
C THR A 3 13.08 8.29 -1.57
N SER A 4 12.84 7.92 -2.83
CA SER A 4 11.94 6.82 -3.13
C SER A 4 12.51 5.49 -2.67
N ALA A 5 13.81 5.28 -2.85
CA ALA A 5 14.48 4.06 -2.39
C ALA A 5 14.42 3.94 -0.87
N LEU A 6 14.61 5.05 -0.15
CA LEU A 6 14.55 5.06 1.30
C LEU A 6 13.14 4.72 1.79
N VAL A 7 12.11 5.33 1.21
CA VAL A 7 10.72 5.11 1.60
C VAL A 7 10.35 3.64 1.35
N SER A 8 10.68 3.10 0.18
CA SER A 8 10.36 1.70 -0.13
C SER A 8 11.07 0.73 0.81
N ALA A 9 12.33 0.99 1.13
CA ALA A 9 13.09 0.13 2.04
C ALA A 9 12.49 0.12 3.45
N VAL A 10 12.04 1.28 3.93
CA VAL A 10 11.43 1.39 5.25
C VAL A 10 10.11 0.64 5.30
N ILE A 11 9.27 0.82 4.29
CA ILE A 11 7.97 0.15 4.23
C ILE A 11 8.16 -1.37 4.14
N GLU A 12 9.07 -1.82 3.29
CA GLU A 12 9.35 -3.24 3.12
C GLU A 12 9.83 -3.88 4.41
N THR A 13 10.77 -3.24 5.09
CA THR A 13 11.31 -3.74 6.36
C THR A 13 10.22 -3.81 7.41
N ALA A 14 9.42 -2.75 7.54
CA ALA A 14 8.35 -2.70 8.52
C ALA A 14 7.28 -3.75 8.22
N ALA A 15 6.85 -3.86 6.96
CA ALA A 15 5.81 -4.80 6.56
C ALA A 15 6.24 -6.25 6.84
N ASN A 16 7.45 -6.63 6.43
CA ASN A 16 7.93 -7.99 6.61
C ASN A 16 8.18 -8.33 8.08
N LYS A 17 8.68 -7.36 8.86
CA LYS A 17 8.86 -7.57 10.29
C LYS A 17 7.54 -7.85 11.00
N ILE A 18 6.50 -7.12 10.62
CA ILE A 18 5.18 -7.27 11.21
C ILE A 18 4.55 -8.59 10.78
N LEU A 19 4.67 -8.95 9.52
CA LEU A 19 4.18 -10.23 9.01
C LEU A 19 4.84 -11.40 9.74
N ALA A 20 6.11 -11.28 10.09
CA ALA A 20 6.83 -12.31 10.82
C ALA A 20 6.32 -12.48 12.25
N LEU A 21 5.74 -11.42 12.84
CA LEU A 21 5.23 -11.46 14.20
C LEU A 21 3.79 -11.96 14.30
N ASP A 22 3.06 -11.99 13.19
CA ASP A 22 1.66 -12.40 13.16
C ASP A 22 1.56 -13.87 12.74
N PRO A 23 1.09 -14.77 13.64
CA PRO A 23 0.97 -16.20 13.29
C PRO A 23 -0.05 -16.47 12.20
N ASP A 24 -1.00 -15.56 11.99
CA ASP A 24 -2.04 -15.74 10.96
C ASP A 24 -1.65 -15.13 9.61
N SER A 25 -0.50 -14.45 9.53
CA SER A 25 -0.09 -13.77 8.31
C SER A 25 0.17 -14.73 7.15
N GLY A 26 0.62 -15.96 7.43
CA GLY A 26 0.88 -16.95 6.39
C GLY A 26 -0.32 -17.26 5.54
N ALA A 27 -1.49 -17.46 6.17
CA ALA A 27 -2.73 -17.74 5.44
C ALA A 27 -3.18 -16.55 4.60
N ARG A 28 -3.02 -15.34 5.14
CA ARG A 28 -3.38 -14.12 4.43
C ARG A 28 -2.45 -13.86 3.25
N MET A 29 -1.15 -14.08 3.44
CA MET A 29 -0.18 -13.95 2.37
C MET A 29 -0.40 -14.96 1.26
N ALA A 30 -0.83 -16.18 1.62
CA ALA A 30 -1.13 -17.20 0.62
C ALA A 30 -2.25 -16.76 -0.33
N SER A 31 -3.28 -16.09 0.19
CA SER A 31 -4.38 -15.60 -0.63
C SER A 31 -3.97 -14.42 -1.52
N LEU A 32 -2.92 -13.70 -1.14
CA LEU A 32 -2.40 -12.57 -1.91
C LEU A 32 -1.26 -12.95 -2.87
N LYS A 33 -0.79 -14.18 -2.83
CA LYS A 33 0.36 -14.61 -3.61
C LYS A 33 0.14 -14.35 -5.11
N GLY A 34 1.08 -13.66 -5.73
CA GLY A 34 0.99 -13.26 -7.13
C GLY A 34 0.24 -11.96 -7.38
N ALA A 35 -0.31 -11.34 -6.32
CA ALA A 35 -1.01 -10.06 -6.44
C ALA A 35 -0.03 -8.90 -6.28
N ARG A 36 -0.41 -7.75 -6.86
CA ARG A 36 0.31 -6.49 -6.67
C ARG A 36 -0.67 -5.41 -6.28
N LEU A 37 -0.30 -4.61 -5.31
CA LEU A 37 -1.04 -3.39 -4.97
C LEU A 37 -0.16 -2.19 -5.32
N ILE A 38 -0.67 -1.33 -6.19
CA ILE A 38 0.05 -0.13 -6.61
C ILE A 38 -0.68 1.06 -6.00
N ALA A 39 -0.01 1.80 -5.12
CA ALA A 39 -0.63 2.86 -4.36
C ALA A 39 -0.07 4.23 -4.74
N TYR A 40 -0.95 5.10 -5.24
CA TYR A 40 -0.65 6.51 -5.49
C TYR A 40 -1.16 7.30 -4.29
N VAL A 41 -0.24 7.81 -3.48
CA VAL A 41 -0.58 8.48 -2.22
C VAL A 41 -0.10 9.93 -2.27
N ASP A 42 -1.04 10.89 -2.40
CA ASP A 42 -0.68 12.30 -2.37
C ASP A 42 -0.14 12.68 -0.98
N PRO A 43 0.88 13.47 -0.86
CA PRO A 43 1.61 14.21 -1.90
C PRO A 43 2.88 13.53 -2.42
N LEU A 44 3.02 12.22 -2.26
CA LEU A 44 4.22 11.53 -2.71
C LEU A 44 4.35 11.65 -4.23
N PRO A 45 5.56 11.97 -4.76
CA PRO A 45 5.79 12.14 -6.19
C PRO A 45 6.00 10.82 -6.94
N PHE A 46 5.76 9.69 -6.28
CA PHE A 46 5.91 8.36 -6.87
C PHE A 46 4.88 7.41 -6.27
N ALA A 47 4.57 6.35 -6.99
CA ALA A 47 3.70 5.30 -6.49
C ALA A 47 4.52 4.26 -5.72
N ILE A 48 3.86 3.61 -4.77
CA ILE A 48 4.43 2.51 -3.99
C ILE A 48 3.80 1.22 -4.49
N VAL A 49 4.63 0.23 -4.84
CA VAL A 49 4.17 -1.05 -5.35
C VAL A 49 4.47 -2.13 -4.32
N LEU A 50 3.43 -2.80 -3.85
CA LEU A 50 3.55 -3.94 -2.96
C LEU A 50 3.37 -5.22 -3.79
N VAL A 51 4.41 -6.05 -3.82
CA VAL A 51 4.37 -7.32 -4.55
C VAL A 51 4.32 -8.44 -3.51
N PHE A 52 3.28 -9.26 -3.58
CA PHE A 52 3.03 -10.31 -2.60
C PHE A 52 3.47 -11.67 -3.13
N SER A 53 4.36 -12.30 -2.39
CA SER A 53 4.83 -13.66 -2.64
C SER A 53 4.94 -14.34 -1.28
N ASP A 54 6.08 -14.96 -0.95
CA ASP A 54 6.32 -15.47 0.40
C ASP A 54 6.58 -14.34 1.39
N GLN A 55 6.96 -13.18 0.87
CA GLN A 55 7.16 -11.96 1.63
C GLN A 55 6.65 -10.79 0.79
N VAL A 56 6.66 -9.61 1.36
CA VAL A 56 6.28 -8.39 0.66
C VAL A 56 7.53 -7.71 0.12
N ASP A 57 7.57 -7.51 -1.19
CA ASP A 57 8.59 -6.69 -1.82
C ASP A 57 7.98 -5.33 -2.12
N VAL A 58 8.71 -4.26 -1.82
CA VAL A 58 8.21 -2.90 -2.01
C VAL A 58 9.09 -2.19 -3.04
N LEU A 59 8.45 -1.73 -4.10
CA LEU A 59 9.11 -1.02 -5.20
C LEU A 59 8.50 0.36 -5.34
N THR A 60 9.14 1.22 -6.09
CA THR A 60 8.58 2.53 -6.44
C THR A 60 8.37 2.62 -7.94
N LEU A 61 7.37 3.40 -8.33
CA LEU A 61 6.98 3.56 -9.73
C LEU A 61 6.77 5.04 -10.01
N HIS A 62 7.40 5.53 -11.09
CA HIS A 62 7.33 6.94 -11.49
C HIS A 62 6.48 7.13 -12.74
N GLU A 63 5.45 6.34 -12.89
CA GLU A 63 4.54 6.36 -14.03
C GLU A 63 3.22 7.01 -13.60
N PRO A 64 2.56 7.79 -14.48
CA PRO A 64 1.25 8.38 -14.13
C PRO A 64 0.20 7.31 -13.83
N PHE A 65 -0.74 7.64 -12.95
CA PHE A 65 -1.80 6.73 -12.53
C PHE A 65 -2.54 6.12 -13.72
N GLN A 66 -2.91 6.94 -14.69
CA GLN A 66 -3.69 6.47 -15.85
C GLN A 66 -2.92 5.47 -16.70
N ASP A 67 -1.62 5.66 -16.84
CA ASP A 67 -0.78 4.74 -17.60
C ASP A 67 -0.67 3.40 -16.91
N THR A 68 -0.55 3.41 -15.59
CA THR A 68 -0.50 2.19 -14.78
C THR A 68 -1.82 1.43 -14.87
N VAL A 69 -2.95 2.14 -14.77
CA VAL A 69 -4.27 1.51 -14.86
C VAL A 69 -4.44 0.80 -16.19
N ALA A 70 -3.93 1.38 -17.28
CA ALA A 70 -4.06 0.81 -18.62
C ALA A 70 -3.33 -0.53 -18.79
N THR A 71 -2.36 -0.83 -17.91
CA THR A 71 -1.52 -2.03 -18.03
C THR A 71 -1.69 -3.00 -16.87
N LEU A 72 -2.77 -2.87 -16.07
CA LEU A 72 -3.01 -3.77 -14.95
C LEU A 72 -3.29 -5.20 -15.42
N ASN A 73 -2.73 -6.17 -14.71
CA ASN A 73 -2.99 -7.59 -14.90
C ASN A 73 -4.15 -8.05 -14.02
N ALA A 74 -4.56 -9.31 -14.17
CA ALA A 74 -5.76 -9.83 -13.51
C ALA A 74 -5.69 -9.78 -11.97
N LYS A 75 -4.50 -9.89 -11.40
CA LYS A 75 -4.33 -9.87 -9.93
C LYS A 75 -3.75 -8.55 -9.43
N ASP A 76 -3.77 -7.53 -10.26
CA ASP A 76 -3.27 -6.22 -9.88
C ASP A 76 -4.40 -5.33 -9.39
N CYS A 77 -4.11 -4.54 -8.36
CA CYS A 77 -5.01 -3.51 -7.88
C CYS A 77 -4.23 -2.20 -7.81
N CYS A 78 -4.82 -1.13 -8.34
CA CYS A 78 -4.22 0.19 -8.28
C CYS A 78 -5.14 1.10 -7.48
N ILE A 79 -4.60 1.76 -6.47
CA ILE A 79 -5.37 2.70 -5.65
C ILE A 79 -4.76 4.07 -5.72
N LYS A 80 -5.62 5.07 -5.55
CA LYS A 80 -5.22 6.47 -5.45
C LYS A 80 -5.91 7.09 -4.24
N THR A 81 -5.12 7.65 -3.34
CA THR A 81 -5.62 8.22 -2.10
C THR A 81 -4.67 9.32 -1.63
N SER A 82 -4.80 9.74 -0.38
CA SER A 82 -3.93 10.74 0.23
C SER A 82 -3.41 10.25 1.57
N LEU A 83 -2.34 10.87 2.07
CA LEU A 83 -1.81 10.55 3.41
C LEU A 83 -2.87 10.71 4.48
N ASP A 84 -3.72 11.73 4.35
CA ASP A 84 -4.78 11.99 5.34
C ASP A 84 -5.80 10.87 5.41
N THR A 85 -6.01 10.15 4.31
CA THR A 85 -7.00 9.09 4.23
C THR A 85 -6.43 7.73 4.63
N LEU A 86 -5.11 7.55 4.62
CA LEU A 86 -4.49 6.26 4.90
C LEU A 86 -4.96 5.59 6.19
N PRO A 87 -5.12 6.30 7.32
CA PRO A 87 -5.59 5.64 8.54
C PRO A 87 -6.96 5.00 8.40
N GLU A 88 -7.82 5.54 7.55
CA GLU A 88 -9.14 5.00 7.32
C GLU A 88 -9.13 3.73 6.48
N LEU A 89 -8.06 3.51 5.70
CA LEU A 89 -7.96 2.34 4.83
C LEU A 89 -7.75 1.04 5.59
N LYS A 90 -7.32 1.09 6.86
CA LYS A 90 -7.21 -0.14 7.66
C LYS A 90 -8.57 -0.72 8.04
N HIS A 91 -9.64 0.02 7.88
CA HIS A 91 -10.99 -0.46 8.17
C HIS A 91 -11.64 -0.94 6.88
N THR A 92 -11.62 -2.25 6.64
CA THR A 92 -12.13 -2.84 5.40
C THR A 92 -13.57 -2.42 5.10
N ASN A 93 -14.39 -2.29 6.13
CA ASN A 93 -15.79 -1.89 5.97
C ASN A 93 -15.94 -0.40 5.58
N GLN A 94 -14.87 0.38 5.61
CA GLN A 94 -14.89 1.78 5.22
C GLN A 94 -14.53 2.00 3.76
N LEU A 95 -13.99 1.01 3.08
CA LEU A 95 -13.47 1.19 1.72
C LEU A 95 -14.52 1.67 0.73
N THR A 96 -15.71 1.06 0.75
CA THR A 96 -16.81 1.47 -0.14
C THR A 96 -17.21 2.92 0.12
N ARG A 97 -17.30 3.31 1.38
CA ARG A 97 -17.64 4.68 1.75
C ARG A 97 -16.59 5.67 1.23
N LEU A 98 -15.30 5.33 1.38
CA LEU A 98 -14.23 6.20 0.91
C LEU A 98 -14.25 6.35 -0.60
N ILE A 99 -14.58 5.28 -1.33
CA ILE A 99 -14.73 5.34 -2.78
C ILE A 99 -15.89 6.27 -3.15
N GLN A 100 -17.03 6.15 -2.47
CA GLN A 100 -18.18 7.00 -2.72
C GLN A 100 -17.92 8.46 -2.42
N GLN A 101 -17.04 8.74 -1.45
CA GLN A 101 -16.67 10.10 -1.06
C GLN A 101 -15.51 10.67 -1.89
N ASN A 102 -15.05 9.95 -2.90
CA ASN A 102 -13.91 10.32 -3.74
C ASN A 102 -12.59 10.49 -2.96
N LYS A 103 -12.48 9.84 -1.81
CA LYS A 103 -11.24 9.83 -1.02
C LYS A 103 -10.33 8.66 -1.39
N LEU A 104 -10.88 7.68 -2.07
CA LEU A 104 -10.17 6.50 -2.54
C LEU A 104 -10.66 6.15 -3.93
N GLN A 105 -9.74 5.99 -4.87
CA GLN A 105 -10.04 5.46 -6.19
C GLN A 105 -9.39 4.09 -6.31
N VAL A 106 -10.16 3.09 -6.75
CA VAL A 106 -9.68 1.71 -6.89
C VAL A 106 -9.91 1.26 -8.32
N GLU A 107 -8.85 0.77 -8.95
CA GLU A 107 -8.91 0.18 -10.28
C GLU A 107 -8.31 -1.21 -10.24
N GLY A 108 -8.86 -2.13 -11.01
CA GLY A 108 -8.41 -3.51 -11.04
C GLY A 108 -9.15 -4.36 -10.04
N GLU A 109 -8.46 -5.30 -9.39
CA GLU A 109 -9.08 -6.30 -8.51
C GLU A 109 -9.29 -5.73 -7.09
N LEU A 110 -10.51 -5.34 -6.79
CA LEU A 110 -10.87 -4.75 -5.49
C LEU A 110 -10.56 -5.71 -4.33
N ALA A 111 -10.67 -7.00 -4.54
CA ALA A 111 -10.41 -7.98 -3.48
C ALA A 111 -8.99 -7.86 -2.93
N VAL A 112 -8.02 -7.49 -3.77
CA VAL A 112 -6.64 -7.26 -3.33
C VAL A 112 -6.58 -6.12 -2.32
N ALA A 113 -7.24 -5.00 -2.60
CA ALA A 113 -7.28 -3.87 -1.68
C ALA A 113 -7.93 -4.25 -0.35
N GLN A 114 -9.01 -5.03 -0.40
CA GLN A 114 -9.72 -5.49 0.80
C GLN A 114 -8.85 -6.41 1.64
N GLN A 115 -8.13 -7.33 1.00
CA GLN A 115 -7.25 -8.26 1.72
C GLN A 115 -6.06 -7.55 2.33
N VAL A 116 -5.47 -6.58 1.63
CA VAL A 116 -4.36 -5.78 2.16
C VAL A 116 -4.84 -4.93 3.34
N SER A 117 -6.01 -4.32 3.22
CA SER A 117 -6.61 -3.55 4.30
C SER A 117 -6.81 -4.42 5.55
N GLY A 118 -7.35 -5.64 5.37
CA GLY A 118 -7.54 -6.57 6.47
C GLY A 118 -6.24 -6.99 7.13
N LEU A 119 -5.18 -7.17 6.34
CA LEU A 119 -3.87 -7.50 6.85
C LEU A 119 -3.34 -6.39 7.75
N PHE A 120 -3.40 -5.13 7.29
CA PHE A 120 -2.92 -3.99 8.07
C PHE A 120 -3.79 -3.70 9.28
N GLN A 121 -5.09 -3.97 9.20
CA GLN A 121 -6.00 -3.78 10.32
C GLN A 121 -5.57 -4.60 11.54
N GLN A 122 -5.13 -5.83 11.32
CA GLN A 122 -4.71 -6.71 12.42
C GLN A 122 -3.35 -6.33 13.01
N LEU A 123 -2.55 -5.60 12.25
CA LEU A 123 -1.20 -5.27 12.65
C LEU A 123 -1.10 -3.97 13.45
N ASP A 124 -2.21 -3.26 13.58
CA ASP A 124 -2.31 -2.01 14.36
C ASP A 124 -1.14 -1.05 14.10
N ILE A 125 -0.82 -0.87 12.82
CA ILE A 125 0.27 0.00 12.41
C ILE A 125 -0.29 1.34 11.97
N ASP A 126 0.36 2.40 12.39
CA ASP A 126 0.09 3.72 11.87
C ASP A 126 0.99 3.97 10.66
N VAL A 127 0.51 3.58 9.49
CA VAL A 127 1.26 3.74 8.24
C VAL A 127 1.49 5.22 7.94
N GLU A 128 0.50 6.07 8.24
CA GLU A 128 0.63 7.51 8.02
C GLU A 128 1.78 8.07 8.85
N GLU A 129 1.84 7.74 10.13
CA GLU A 129 2.91 8.21 11.01
C GLU A 129 4.27 7.74 10.53
N LEU A 130 4.35 6.47 10.13
CA LEU A 130 5.59 5.89 9.63
C LEU A 130 6.08 6.62 8.38
N LEU A 131 5.20 6.84 7.41
CA LEU A 131 5.55 7.52 6.16
C LEU A 131 5.86 8.99 6.40
N ALA A 132 5.06 9.67 7.21
CA ALA A 132 5.26 11.09 7.50
C ALA A 132 6.60 11.34 8.22
N ALA A 133 6.92 10.51 9.21
CA ALA A 133 8.18 10.64 9.93
C ALA A 133 9.39 10.47 9.01
N LYS A 134 9.35 9.46 8.14
CA LYS A 134 10.47 9.21 7.23
C LYS A 134 10.55 10.23 6.11
N THR A 135 9.41 10.69 5.60
CA THR A 135 9.38 11.73 4.57
C THR A 135 9.90 13.05 5.14
N ASN A 136 9.48 13.39 6.36
CA ASN A 136 9.96 14.62 7.01
C ASN A 136 11.46 14.57 7.30
N ASP A 137 11.98 13.43 7.73
CA ASP A 137 13.41 13.26 7.96
C ASP A 137 14.20 13.49 6.68
N VAL A 138 13.72 12.99 5.56
CA VAL A 138 14.38 13.16 4.27
C VAL A 138 14.28 14.60 3.79
N VAL A 139 13.13 15.23 3.95
CA VAL A 139 12.92 16.62 3.51
C VAL A 139 13.70 17.61 4.37
N ALA A 140 13.88 17.33 5.66
CA ALA A 140 14.61 18.19 6.57
C ALA A 140 16.12 18.25 6.25
N HIS A 141 16.62 17.32 5.49
CA HIS A 141 18.01 17.27 5.08
C HIS A 141 18.18 17.59 3.60
#